data_360d9ff903dce06f73f111d32a40f0d0
#
_entry.id   360d9ff903dce06f73f111d32a40f0d0
#
_cell.length_a   1.000
_cell.length_b   1.000
_cell.length_c   1.000
_cell.angle_alpha   90.00
_cell.angle_beta   90.00
_cell.angle_gamma   90.00
#
_symmetry.space_group_name_H-M   'P 1'
#
loop_
_entity.id
_entity.type
_entity.pdbx_description
1 polymer ?
#
loop_
_entity_poly.entity_id
_entity_poly.type
_entity_poly.pdbx_seq_one_letter_code
_entity_poly.pdbx_strand_id
1 'polypeptide(L)'
;MPLMKFRPSLVVVATFALVTALPAAAQFRNAEAAIKYRQSVMTVKGNHLARVFAMVNGQVPFDAKVAAENAEIVNMLSSNAQFASFWVDGSDKGNTRAKPELWAEKDKFNAA
;
A
#
# COMPACT_ATOMS: atom_id res chain seq x y z
N MET A 1 -12.57 -38.02 59.02
CA MET A 1 -12.04 -38.09 57.63
C MET A 1 -11.97 -36.69 57.07
N PRO A 2 -10.81 -36.20 56.77
CA PRO A 2 -10.72 -34.86 56.14
C PRO A 2 -11.12 -34.98 54.68
N LEU A 3 -12.13 -34.21 54.29
CA LEU A 3 -12.54 -34.06 52.90
C LEU A 3 -11.48 -33.25 52.13
N MET A 4 -10.78 -33.92 51.23
CA MET A 4 -9.88 -33.27 50.27
C MET A 4 -10.68 -32.34 49.37
N LYS A 5 -10.53 -31.04 49.56
CA LYS A 5 -11.08 -30.05 48.66
C LYS A 5 -10.23 -30.03 47.37
N PHE A 6 -10.74 -30.63 46.32
CA PHE A 6 -10.19 -30.45 44.97
C PHE A 6 -10.39 -29.00 44.54
N ARG A 7 -9.31 -28.25 44.44
CA ARG A 7 -9.29 -26.96 43.79
C ARG A 7 -9.08 -27.20 42.30
N PRO A 8 -10.01 -26.86 41.43
CA PRO A 8 -9.74 -26.90 40.00
C PRO A 8 -8.75 -25.75 39.67
N SER A 9 -7.53 -26.13 39.33
CA SER A 9 -6.57 -25.16 38.73
C SER A 9 -7.08 -24.80 37.34
N LEU A 10 -7.54 -23.58 37.22
CA LEU A 10 -7.88 -23.00 35.91
C LEU A 10 -6.58 -22.84 35.12
N VAL A 11 -6.31 -23.77 34.22
CA VAL A 11 -5.24 -23.62 33.25
C VAL A 11 -5.76 -22.68 32.16
N VAL A 12 -5.40 -21.42 32.26
CA VAL A 12 -5.63 -20.45 31.18
C VAL A 12 -4.61 -20.75 30.09
N VAL A 13 -5.05 -21.49 29.08
CA VAL A 13 -4.29 -21.65 27.84
C VAL A 13 -4.42 -20.34 27.07
N ALA A 14 -3.43 -19.47 27.19
CA ALA A 14 -3.31 -18.30 26.34
C ALA A 14 -2.96 -18.77 24.93
N THR A 15 -3.96 -18.87 24.08
CA THR A 15 -3.76 -19.09 22.64
C THR A 15 -3.19 -17.79 22.06
N PHE A 16 -1.87 -17.72 21.91
CA PHE A 16 -1.23 -16.70 21.09
C PHE A 16 -1.62 -16.99 19.64
N ALA A 17 -2.59 -16.25 19.13
CA ALA A 17 -2.85 -16.19 17.71
C ALA A 17 -1.63 -15.54 17.04
N LEU A 18 -0.77 -16.34 16.41
CA LEU A 18 0.28 -15.84 15.53
C LEU A 18 -0.45 -15.20 14.32
N VAL A 19 -0.59 -13.90 14.34
CA VAL A 19 -0.96 -13.15 13.15
C VAL A 19 0.27 -13.17 12.25
N THR A 20 0.35 -14.17 11.37
CA THR A 20 1.35 -14.21 10.32
C THR A 20 0.96 -13.13 9.31
N ALA A 21 1.70 -12.03 9.29
CA ALA A 21 1.59 -11.05 8.21
C ALA A 21 1.86 -11.78 6.88
N LEU A 22 0.87 -11.79 5.98
CA LEU A 22 1.06 -12.35 4.65
C LEU A 22 2.15 -11.55 3.92
N PRO A 23 3.09 -12.23 3.21
CA PRO A 23 4.06 -11.53 2.36
C PRO A 23 3.32 -10.64 1.37
N ALA A 24 3.89 -9.46 1.02
CA ALA A 24 3.28 -8.55 0.05
C ALA A 24 2.95 -9.25 -1.28
N ALA A 25 3.78 -10.22 -1.71
CA ALA A 25 3.55 -11.05 -2.89
C ALA A 25 2.24 -11.86 -2.82
N ALA A 26 1.74 -12.22 -1.63
CA ALA A 26 0.49 -12.95 -1.46
C ALA A 26 -0.78 -12.09 -1.65
N GLN A 27 -0.63 -10.75 -1.73
CA GLN A 27 -1.75 -9.83 -1.98
C GLN A 27 -2.20 -9.86 -3.44
N PHE A 28 -1.36 -10.33 -4.34
CA PHE A 28 -1.63 -10.37 -5.77
C PHE A 28 -1.61 -11.81 -6.29
N ARG A 29 -2.52 -12.11 -7.20
CA ARG A 29 -2.61 -13.42 -7.86
C ARG A 29 -1.31 -13.78 -8.58
N ASN A 30 -0.67 -12.80 -9.21
CA ASN A 30 0.57 -12.94 -9.96
C ASN A 30 1.26 -11.56 -10.13
N ALA A 31 2.45 -11.57 -10.72
CA ALA A 31 3.21 -10.34 -10.97
C ALA A 31 2.47 -9.35 -11.87
N GLU A 32 1.74 -9.82 -12.86
CA GLU A 32 0.97 -8.96 -13.77
C GLU A 32 -0.15 -8.20 -13.04
N ALA A 33 -0.82 -8.83 -12.07
CA ALA A 33 -1.82 -8.18 -11.24
C ALA A 33 -1.21 -7.04 -10.40
N ALA A 34 0.00 -7.22 -9.88
CA ALA A 34 0.74 -6.17 -9.17
C ALA A 34 1.10 -5.01 -10.11
N ILE A 35 1.58 -5.31 -11.30
CA ILE A 35 1.89 -4.31 -12.33
C ILE A 35 0.63 -3.48 -12.66
N LYS A 36 -0.47 -4.16 -12.92
CA LYS A 36 -1.74 -3.52 -13.27
C LYS A 36 -2.27 -2.65 -12.14
N TYR A 37 -2.13 -3.10 -10.91
CA TYR A 37 -2.50 -2.32 -9.74
C TYR A 37 -1.70 -1.02 -9.65
N ARG A 38 -0.36 -1.08 -9.76
CA ARG A 38 0.50 0.11 -9.76
C ARG A 38 0.13 1.09 -10.87
N GLN A 39 -0.10 0.58 -12.08
CA GLN A 39 -0.52 1.41 -13.22
C GLN A 39 -1.86 2.08 -12.96
N SER A 40 -2.80 1.39 -12.33
CA SER A 40 -4.10 1.95 -11.92
C SER A 40 -3.95 3.07 -10.89
N VAL A 41 -3.09 2.88 -9.89
CA VAL A 41 -2.78 3.93 -8.91
C VAL A 41 -2.18 5.15 -9.59
N MET A 42 -1.24 4.96 -10.52
CA MET A 42 -0.65 6.05 -11.29
C MET A 42 -1.67 6.78 -12.16
N THR A 43 -2.63 6.06 -12.74
CA THR A 43 -3.73 6.65 -13.50
C THR A 43 -4.61 7.54 -12.63
N VAL A 44 -4.99 7.07 -11.45
CA VAL A 44 -5.79 7.86 -10.49
C VAL A 44 -5.02 9.11 -10.06
N LYS A 45 -3.76 8.96 -9.65
CA LYS A 45 -2.89 10.09 -9.28
C LYS A 45 -2.81 11.11 -10.41
N GLY A 46 -2.53 10.66 -11.62
CA GLY A 46 -2.41 11.51 -12.79
C GLY A 46 -3.67 12.32 -13.09
N ASN A 47 -4.84 11.71 -12.96
CA ASN A 47 -6.13 12.39 -13.15
C ASN A 47 -6.37 13.49 -12.09
N HIS A 48 -6.08 13.22 -10.83
CA HIS A 48 -6.24 14.21 -9.77
C HIS A 48 -5.22 15.35 -9.89
N LEU A 49 -3.98 15.04 -10.24
CA LEU A 49 -2.94 16.03 -10.50
C LEU A 49 -3.27 16.92 -11.70
N ALA A 50 -3.80 16.33 -12.77
CA ALA A 50 -4.21 17.06 -13.96
C ALA A 50 -5.29 18.12 -13.68
N ARG A 51 -6.21 17.84 -12.75
CA ARG A 51 -7.23 18.80 -12.32
C ARG A 51 -6.60 20.02 -11.64
N VAL A 52 -5.60 19.80 -10.79
CA VAL A 52 -4.86 20.90 -10.17
C VAL A 52 -4.11 21.73 -11.23
N PHE A 53 -3.44 21.09 -12.16
CA PHE A 53 -2.74 21.78 -13.24
C PHE A 53 -3.68 22.54 -14.17
N ALA A 54 -4.88 22.04 -14.44
CA ALA A 54 -5.88 22.76 -15.22
C ALA A 54 -6.27 24.10 -14.57
N MET A 55 -6.36 24.14 -13.23
CA MET A 55 -6.58 25.39 -12.49
C MET A 55 -5.36 26.30 -12.56
N VAL A 56 -4.16 25.76 -12.35
CA VAL A 56 -2.90 26.54 -12.38
C VAL A 56 -2.66 27.16 -13.75
N ASN A 57 -2.99 26.44 -14.82
CA ASN A 57 -2.81 26.88 -16.19
C ASN A 57 -3.96 27.75 -16.72
N GLY A 58 -4.95 28.06 -15.88
CA GLY A 58 -6.08 28.91 -16.26
C GLY A 58 -7.08 28.26 -17.22
N GLN A 59 -7.02 26.94 -17.39
CA GLN A 59 -7.97 26.21 -18.24
C GLN A 59 -9.37 26.11 -17.63
N VAL A 60 -9.42 26.12 -16.30
CA VAL A 60 -10.64 26.18 -15.50
C VAL A 60 -10.45 27.19 -14.37
N PRO A 61 -11.55 27.78 -13.81
CA PRO A 61 -11.43 28.69 -12.67
C PRO A 61 -10.72 28.05 -11.49
N PHE A 62 -9.86 28.81 -10.82
CA PHE A 62 -9.18 28.34 -9.61
C PHE A 62 -10.14 28.24 -8.44
N ASP A 63 -10.20 27.06 -7.82
CA ASP A 63 -10.94 26.80 -6.59
C ASP A 63 -9.97 26.16 -5.58
N ALA A 64 -9.64 26.90 -4.54
CA ALA A 64 -8.66 26.48 -3.54
C ALA A 64 -9.07 25.22 -2.80
N LYS A 65 -10.37 25.04 -2.51
CA LYS A 65 -10.87 23.85 -1.84
C LYS A 65 -10.74 22.62 -2.72
N VAL A 66 -11.17 22.71 -3.97
CA VAL A 66 -11.05 21.59 -4.94
C VAL A 66 -9.60 21.27 -5.23
N ALA A 67 -8.72 22.27 -5.34
CA ALA A 67 -7.29 22.05 -5.50
C ALA A 67 -6.70 21.28 -4.31
N ALA A 68 -7.03 21.67 -3.08
CA ALA A 68 -6.57 21.01 -1.86
C ALA A 68 -7.07 19.56 -1.76
N GLU A 69 -8.33 19.31 -2.06
CA GLU A 69 -8.94 17.97 -2.04
C GLU A 69 -8.25 17.02 -3.05
N ASN A 70 -7.99 17.50 -4.26
CA ASN A 70 -7.27 16.71 -5.26
C ASN A 70 -5.79 16.48 -4.88
N ALA A 71 -5.11 17.48 -4.33
CA ALA A 71 -3.74 17.34 -3.84
C ALA A 71 -3.64 16.35 -2.68
N GLU A 72 -4.62 16.30 -1.79
CA GLU A 72 -4.67 15.32 -0.69
C GLU A 72 -4.78 13.88 -1.21
N ILE A 73 -5.60 13.63 -2.22
CA ILE A 73 -5.70 12.31 -2.86
C ILE A 73 -4.33 11.91 -3.45
N VAL A 74 -3.66 12.80 -4.16
CA VAL A 74 -2.32 12.54 -4.72
C VAL A 74 -1.32 12.24 -3.60
N ASN A 75 -1.36 13.00 -2.51
CA ASN A 75 -0.49 12.79 -1.35
C ASN A 75 -0.74 11.43 -0.70
N MET A 76 -1.99 11.09 -0.44
CA MET A 76 -2.37 9.79 0.14
C MET A 76 -1.85 8.62 -0.70
N LEU A 77 -2.00 8.69 -2.03
CA LEU A 77 -1.55 7.65 -2.94
C LEU A 77 -0.03 7.61 -3.13
N SER A 78 0.68 8.65 -2.74
CA SER A 78 2.15 8.74 -2.88
C SER A 78 2.90 8.41 -1.60
N SER A 79 2.36 8.76 -0.44
CA SER A 79 3.05 8.70 0.85
C SER A 79 2.62 7.52 1.73
N ASN A 80 1.59 6.77 1.34
CA ASN A 80 1.13 5.64 2.13
C ASN A 80 2.06 4.43 1.93
N ALA A 81 2.60 3.91 3.03
CA ALA A 81 3.51 2.76 3.03
C ALA A 81 2.90 1.50 2.38
N GLN A 82 1.58 1.37 2.36
CA GLN A 82 0.89 0.27 1.69
C GLN A 82 1.17 0.25 0.18
N PHE A 83 1.31 1.42 -0.44
CA PHE A 83 1.62 1.50 -1.87
C PHE A 83 3.07 1.14 -2.18
N ALA A 84 3.99 1.35 -1.24
CA ALA A 84 5.37 0.89 -1.38
C ALA A 84 5.46 -0.65 -1.41
N SER A 85 4.53 -1.36 -0.75
CA SER A 85 4.50 -2.82 -0.71
C SER A 85 4.07 -3.48 -2.03
N PHE A 86 3.57 -2.72 -3.00
CA PHE A 86 3.10 -3.24 -4.28
C PHE A 86 4.20 -3.49 -5.32
N TRP A 87 5.44 -3.18 -4.97
CA TRP A 87 6.63 -3.45 -5.78
C TRP A 87 7.17 -4.85 -5.46
N VAL A 88 6.33 -5.87 -5.71
CA VAL A 88 6.63 -7.27 -5.38
C VAL A 88 7.68 -7.86 -6.31
N ASP A 89 8.44 -8.84 -5.79
CA ASP A 89 9.45 -9.53 -6.57
C ASP A 89 8.83 -10.22 -7.79
N GLY A 90 9.51 -10.13 -8.92
CA GLY A 90 9.03 -10.65 -10.22
C GLY A 90 8.13 -9.68 -11.00
N SER A 91 7.66 -8.59 -10.39
CA SER A 91 6.84 -7.59 -11.06
C SER A 91 7.64 -6.50 -11.80
N ASP A 92 8.93 -6.71 -11.96
CA ASP A 92 9.82 -5.99 -12.88
C ASP A 92 9.73 -6.49 -14.32
N LYS A 93 9.14 -7.68 -14.51
CA LYS A 93 8.99 -8.36 -15.79
C LYS A 93 7.56 -8.26 -16.28
N GLY A 94 7.38 -8.10 -17.60
CA GLY A 94 6.08 -8.00 -18.24
C GLY A 94 5.80 -6.60 -18.77
N ASN A 95 4.53 -6.25 -18.90
CA ASN A 95 4.10 -4.98 -19.46
C ASN A 95 4.23 -3.83 -18.43
N THR A 96 5.47 -3.49 -18.10
CA THR A 96 5.80 -2.42 -17.17
C THR A 96 6.98 -1.58 -17.70
N ARG A 97 6.95 -0.29 -17.38
CA ARG A 97 8.06 0.65 -17.63
C ARG A 97 8.97 0.81 -16.40
N ALA A 98 8.64 0.14 -15.30
CA ALA A 98 9.47 0.14 -14.10
C ALA A 98 10.82 -0.54 -14.40
N LYS A 99 11.90 0.11 -13.97
CA LYS A 99 13.25 -0.36 -14.23
C LYS A 99 13.66 -1.42 -13.23
N PRO A 100 14.39 -2.48 -13.66
CA PRO A 100 14.88 -3.54 -12.77
C PRO A 100 15.73 -3.04 -11.59
N GLU A 101 16.42 -1.91 -11.77
CA GLU A 101 17.25 -1.27 -10.75
C GLU A 101 16.47 -0.94 -9.48
N LEU A 102 15.16 -0.67 -9.59
CA LEU A 102 14.30 -0.44 -8.43
C LEU A 102 14.34 -1.63 -7.46
N TRP A 103 14.31 -2.86 -7.98
CA TRP A 103 14.37 -4.07 -7.16
C TRP A 103 15.77 -4.37 -6.65
N ALA A 104 16.78 -4.02 -7.42
CA ALA A 104 18.18 -4.17 -6.99
C ALA A 104 18.57 -3.15 -5.90
N GLU A 105 17.93 -1.97 -5.90
CA GLU A 105 18.20 -0.85 -4.99
C GLU A 105 16.96 -0.47 -4.15
N LYS A 106 16.24 -1.46 -3.62
CA LYS A 106 14.99 -1.23 -2.87
C LYS A 106 15.12 -0.24 -1.73
N ASP A 107 16.20 -0.32 -0.96
CA ASP A 107 16.43 0.58 0.17
C ASP A 107 16.54 2.04 -0.27
N LYS A 108 17.21 2.26 -1.39
CA LYS A 108 17.34 3.58 -1.99
C LYS A 108 16.01 4.10 -2.53
N PHE A 109 15.23 3.24 -3.15
CA PHE A 109 13.89 3.56 -3.63
C PHE A 109 12.94 3.90 -2.46
N ASN A 110 12.96 3.13 -1.39
CA ASN A 110 12.12 3.35 -0.23
C ASN A 110 12.50 4.60 0.58
N ALA A 111 13.75 5.06 0.45
CA ALA A 111 14.24 6.27 1.12
C ALA A 111 13.92 7.56 0.34
N ALA A 112 13.56 7.44 -0.92
CA ALA A 112 13.22 8.59 -1.78
C ALA A 112 11.78 9.07 -1.55
#